data_0cdc6ee0d39ebf482c678a9864c6396e
#
_entry.id   0cdc6ee0d39ebf482c678a9864c6396e
#
_cell.length_a   1.000
_cell.length_b   1.000
_cell.length_c   1.000
_cell.angle_alpha   90.00
_cell.angle_beta   90.00
_cell.angle_gamma   90.00
#
_symmetry.space_group_name_H-M   'P 1'
#
loop_
_entity.id
_entity.type
_entity.pdbx_description
1 polymer ?
#
loop_
_entity_poly.entity_id
_entity_poly.type
_entity_poly.pdbx_seq_one_letter_code
_entity_poly.pdbx_strand_id
1 'polypeptide(L)'
;MYRNQFVTKTFPNHFSVATGMYEEAHGVVGNNVYEPQLKQTFEVSDAELFTQNPHVSPIWTLNEEHGGHSGCIMWPGCDFAYRGKNVTFWSPYHERAALKESIDTSIQWFTNEQTPANLIFLYHEEPDHLGHIYGPNSSQVLKELKKIDEDIGYLYHMLQLHGLKDTVDVIILSDHGMSAVKEENIIDLNAIVDHDLYNTSGNSPMLQVWTTPENFKVVYSHLMKRIKTEKYMVYLNSDDKLKSWHFTNNTRISEITLLAEEGYVFQDFKKYIEGIKNSGLSDLTDTHGDHGYPVDVPSMEPIFVAVGPSFKQGFEALEFSNIDVYLLLCHMLYLPPGPHNGTFDHINSILMEPVSSMLILPVTISLGCLVVLVGLIGFLITRSKRKPVSAEALISGYVHRKAKRGGKEPLQDISEEECLLDAEVVDEV
;
A
#
# COMPACT_ATOMS: atom_id res chain seq x y z
N MET A 1 -0.29 12.64 -12.18
CA MET A 1 -1.38 11.73 -12.63
C MET A 1 -1.34 10.46 -11.77
N TYR A 2 -2.47 10.01 -11.24
CA TYR A 2 -2.60 8.79 -10.44
C TYR A 2 -3.05 7.63 -11.34
N ARG A 3 -2.42 6.45 -11.20
CA ARG A 3 -2.66 5.29 -12.06
C ARG A 3 -3.08 4.09 -11.24
N ASN A 4 -4.12 3.39 -11.68
CA ASN A 4 -4.51 2.07 -11.18
C ASN A 4 -3.72 0.94 -11.86
N GLN A 5 -3.96 -0.30 -11.41
CA GLN A 5 -3.40 -1.52 -12.00
C GLN A 5 -4.42 -2.18 -12.95
N PHE A 6 -3.91 -3.00 -13.85
CA PHE A 6 -4.72 -3.93 -14.61
C PHE A 6 -4.94 -5.22 -13.76
N VAL A 7 -6.17 -5.63 -13.62
CA VAL A 7 -7.45 -5.25 -14.23
C VAL A 7 -8.07 -4.10 -13.43
N THR A 8 -8.63 -3.09 -14.12
CA THR A 8 -9.22 -1.91 -13.48
C THR A 8 -10.56 -2.24 -12.83
N LYS A 9 -10.53 -3.18 -11.87
CA LYS A 9 -11.65 -3.69 -11.07
C LYS A 9 -11.49 -3.33 -9.59
N THR A 10 -12.60 -3.35 -8.88
CA THR A 10 -12.73 -2.87 -7.50
C THR A 10 -11.79 -3.58 -6.53
N PHE A 11 -11.93 -4.89 -6.36
CA PHE A 11 -11.19 -5.59 -5.31
C PHE A 11 -9.69 -5.69 -5.59
N PRO A 12 -9.24 -5.96 -6.84
CA PRO A 12 -7.83 -5.90 -7.18
C PRO A 12 -7.18 -4.57 -6.82
N ASN A 13 -7.76 -3.44 -7.24
CA ASN A 13 -7.17 -2.13 -7.01
C ASN A 13 -7.23 -1.67 -5.55
N HIS A 14 -8.31 -1.99 -4.80
CA HIS A 14 -8.37 -1.75 -3.37
C HIS A 14 -7.27 -2.50 -2.62
N PHE A 15 -7.01 -3.75 -3.03
CA PHE A 15 -5.99 -4.55 -2.39
C PHE A 15 -4.57 -4.15 -2.81
N SER A 16 -4.39 -3.67 -4.04
CA SER A 16 -3.14 -3.05 -4.51
C SER A 16 -2.78 -1.79 -3.71
N VAL A 17 -3.75 -0.90 -3.44
CA VAL A 17 -3.56 0.27 -2.56
C VAL A 17 -3.13 -0.14 -1.15
N ALA A 18 -3.74 -1.19 -0.62
CA ALA A 18 -3.51 -1.63 0.76
C ALA A 18 -2.20 -2.41 0.96
N THR A 19 -1.65 -3.00 -0.11
CA THR A 19 -0.49 -3.91 -0.03
C THR A 19 0.75 -3.41 -0.75
N GLY A 20 0.58 -2.42 -1.64
CA GLY A 20 1.67 -1.95 -2.51
C GLY A 20 2.10 -2.97 -3.56
N MET A 21 1.28 -3.98 -3.86
CA MET A 21 1.62 -5.07 -4.77
C MET A 21 0.79 -5.01 -6.05
N TYR A 22 1.37 -5.55 -7.14
CA TYR A 22 0.62 -5.86 -8.36
C TYR A 22 -0.37 -7.00 -8.13
N GLU A 23 -1.40 -7.08 -8.95
CA GLU A 23 -2.45 -8.10 -8.86
C GLU A 23 -1.92 -9.52 -8.97
N GLU A 24 -0.97 -9.77 -9.87
CA GLU A 24 -0.29 -11.07 -9.98
C GLU A 24 0.50 -11.43 -8.72
N ALA A 25 0.96 -10.45 -7.96
CA ALA A 25 1.74 -10.67 -6.75
C ALA A 25 0.87 -10.94 -5.52
N HIS A 26 -0.22 -10.17 -5.33
CA HIS A 26 -1.12 -10.41 -4.19
C HIS A 26 -2.20 -11.46 -4.47
N GLY A 27 -2.46 -11.83 -5.74
CA GLY A 27 -3.35 -12.91 -6.12
C GLY A 27 -4.84 -12.57 -6.23
N VAL A 28 -5.24 -11.33 -5.99
CA VAL A 28 -6.60 -10.84 -6.26
C VAL A 28 -6.64 -10.30 -7.70
N VAL A 29 -6.92 -11.17 -8.65
CA VAL A 29 -6.81 -10.90 -10.09
C VAL A 29 -8.16 -10.60 -10.75
N GLY A 30 -9.18 -10.31 -9.96
CA GLY A 30 -10.54 -9.99 -10.40
C GLY A 30 -11.49 -9.88 -9.20
N ASN A 31 -12.74 -9.44 -9.45
CA ASN A 31 -13.77 -9.39 -8.41
C ASN A 31 -14.33 -10.79 -8.06
N ASN A 32 -14.20 -11.75 -8.98
CA ASN A 32 -14.34 -13.18 -8.72
C ASN A 32 -13.15 -13.89 -9.36
N VAL A 33 -12.61 -14.90 -8.68
CA VAL A 33 -11.36 -15.53 -9.08
C VAL A 33 -11.47 -17.04 -9.00
N TYR A 34 -11.21 -17.72 -10.12
CA TYR A 34 -11.14 -19.16 -10.15
C TYR A 34 -9.74 -19.64 -9.70
N GLU A 35 -9.73 -20.54 -8.72
CA GLU A 35 -8.52 -21.21 -8.24
C GLU A 35 -8.43 -22.60 -8.87
N PRO A 36 -7.57 -22.82 -9.88
CA PRO A 36 -7.55 -24.06 -10.65
C PRO A 36 -7.11 -25.27 -9.82
N GLN A 37 -6.30 -25.09 -8.78
CA GLN A 37 -5.85 -26.17 -7.91
C GLN A 37 -6.99 -26.72 -7.05
N LEU A 38 -7.88 -25.87 -6.61
CA LEU A 38 -9.05 -26.21 -5.80
C LEU A 38 -10.32 -26.45 -6.65
N LYS A 39 -10.27 -26.06 -7.92
CA LYS A 39 -11.43 -26.07 -8.84
C LYS A 39 -12.63 -25.32 -8.26
N GLN A 40 -12.36 -24.19 -7.61
CA GLN A 40 -13.34 -23.36 -6.92
C GLN A 40 -13.19 -21.90 -7.34
N THR A 41 -14.31 -21.18 -7.40
CA THR A 41 -14.31 -19.73 -7.58
C THR A 41 -14.48 -19.06 -6.23
N PHE A 42 -13.69 -18.05 -5.96
CA PHE A 42 -13.76 -17.24 -4.76
C PHE A 42 -14.33 -15.85 -5.07
N GLU A 43 -15.14 -15.36 -4.16
CA GLU A 43 -15.77 -14.04 -4.19
C GLU A 43 -15.32 -13.18 -2.99
N VAL A 44 -15.79 -11.94 -2.91
CA VAL A 44 -15.38 -10.97 -1.87
C VAL A 44 -15.62 -11.46 -0.44
N SER A 45 -16.61 -12.33 -0.23
CA SER A 45 -16.91 -12.92 1.08
C SER A 45 -15.94 -14.03 1.50
N ASP A 46 -15.09 -14.49 0.58
CA ASP A 46 -14.19 -15.61 0.82
C ASP A 46 -12.80 -15.09 1.21
N ALA A 47 -12.30 -15.45 2.38
CA ALA A 47 -10.97 -15.08 2.83
C ALA A 47 -9.87 -15.52 1.85
N GLU A 48 -10.08 -16.66 1.20
CA GLU A 48 -9.18 -17.26 0.23
C GLU A 48 -8.96 -16.37 -1.00
N LEU A 49 -9.89 -15.47 -1.32
CA LEU A 49 -9.68 -14.49 -2.37
C LEU A 49 -8.46 -13.62 -2.06
N PHE A 50 -8.32 -13.16 -0.83
CA PHE A 50 -7.32 -12.18 -0.40
C PHE A 50 -6.07 -12.80 0.25
N THR A 51 -6.12 -14.05 0.68
CA THR A 51 -5.06 -14.69 1.46
C THR A 51 -4.22 -15.71 0.70
N GLN A 52 -4.30 -15.75 -0.64
CA GLN A 52 -3.52 -16.68 -1.47
C GLN A 52 -2.01 -16.55 -1.22
N ASN A 53 -1.51 -15.33 -1.21
CA ASN A 53 -0.11 -15.07 -0.93
C ASN A 53 0.11 -14.84 0.58
N PRO A 54 0.74 -15.79 1.31
CA PRO A 54 0.93 -15.68 2.76
C PRO A 54 1.91 -14.58 3.18
N HIS A 55 2.65 -14.00 2.22
CA HIS A 55 3.60 -12.91 2.47
C HIS A 55 2.95 -11.52 2.34
N VAL A 56 1.70 -11.45 1.93
CA VAL A 56 0.95 -10.20 1.88
C VAL A 56 0.78 -9.63 3.29
N SER A 57 1.08 -8.35 3.42
CA SER A 57 0.89 -7.60 4.65
C SER A 57 0.16 -6.30 4.33
N PRO A 58 -1.17 -6.31 4.34
CA PRO A 58 -1.92 -5.07 4.18
C PRO A 58 -1.51 -4.05 5.25
N ILE A 59 -1.54 -2.77 4.89
CA ILE A 59 -1.05 -1.69 5.77
C ILE A 59 -1.77 -1.65 7.13
N TRP A 60 -3.03 -2.00 7.18
CA TRP A 60 -3.78 -2.10 8.44
C TRP A 60 -3.23 -3.20 9.36
N THR A 61 -2.83 -4.35 8.79
CA THR A 61 -2.20 -5.44 9.57
C THR A 61 -0.82 -5.02 10.05
N LEU A 62 -0.03 -4.40 9.18
CA LEU A 62 1.29 -3.90 9.53
C LEU A 62 1.22 -2.85 10.67
N ASN A 63 0.23 -1.96 10.63
CA ASN A 63 -0.02 -0.97 11.67
C ASN A 63 -0.35 -1.63 13.02
N GLU A 64 -1.24 -2.63 13.03
CA GLU A 64 -1.58 -3.39 14.24
C GLU A 64 -0.37 -4.17 14.81
N GLU A 65 0.49 -4.71 13.95
CA GLU A 65 1.71 -5.41 14.38
C GLU A 65 2.72 -4.48 15.07
N HIS A 66 2.68 -3.19 14.73
CA HIS A 66 3.56 -2.16 15.30
C HIS A 66 2.90 -1.34 16.42
N GLY A 67 1.74 -1.79 16.92
CA GLY A 67 1.07 -1.20 18.09
C GLY A 67 0.16 -0.01 17.76
N GLY A 68 -0.13 0.25 16.48
CA GLY A 68 -1.19 1.15 16.06
C GLY A 68 -2.56 0.47 16.12
N HIS A 69 -3.62 1.25 15.93
CA HIS A 69 -5.01 0.77 15.90
C HIS A 69 -5.65 1.16 14.56
N SER A 70 -5.98 0.14 13.78
CA SER A 70 -6.56 0.33 12.45
C SER A 70 -8.08 0.16 12.48
N GLY A 71 -8.77 0.99 11.70
CA GLY A 71 -10.20 0.87 11.45
C GLY A 71 -10.49 0.62 9.97
N CYS A 72 -11.46 -0.24 9.71
CA CYS A 72 -11.94 -0.50 8.35
C CYS A 72 -13.46 -0.40 8.29
N ILE A 73 -13.96 0.48 7.45
CA ILE A 73 -15.38 0.62 7.13
C ILE A 73 -15.58 0.13 5.72
N MET A 74 -16.19 -1.04 5.56
CA MET A 74 -16.58 -1.65 4.29
C MET A 74 -15.42 -1.89 3.30
N TRP A 75 -14.16 -1.71 3.67
CA TRP A 75 -13.03 -1.86 2.75
C TRP A 75 -12.79 -3.33 2.40
N PRO A 76 -12.73 -3.70 1.10
CA PRO A 76 -12.58 -5.10 0.67
C PRO A 76 -11.32 -5.76 1.24
N GLY A 77 -11.48 -6.95 1.79
CA GLY A 77 -10.39 -7.75 2.35
C GLY A 77 -9.91 -7.35 3.74
N CYS A 78 -10.47 -6.27 4.33
CA CYS A 78 -10.07 -5.83 5.66
C CYS A 78 -10.76 -6.57 6.80
N ASP A 79 -11.77 -7.32 6.51
CA ASP A 79 -12.54 -8.17 7.44
C ASP A 79 -11.88 -9.51 7.74
N PHE A 80 -10.78 -9.82 7.06
CA PHE A 80 -10.02 -11.05 7.24
C PHE A 80 -8.75 -10.84 8.08
N ALA A 81 -8.36 -11.91 8.80
CA ALA A 81 -7.12 -11.93 9.54
C ALA A 81 -5.93 -12.21 8.61
N TYR A 82 -4.90 -11.38 8.67
CA TYR A 82 -3.62 -11.63 8.02
C TYR A 82 -2.56 -11.92 9.09
N ARG A 83 -1.84 -13.03 8.93
CA ARG A 83 -0.83 -13.48 9.92
C ARG A 83 -1.37 -13.56 11.35
N GLY A 84 -2.68 -13.89 11.47
CA GLY A 84 -3.36 -14.02 12.76
C GLY A 84 -3.72 -12.69 13.43
N LYS A 85 -3.63 -11.55 12.72
CA LYS A 85 -4.03 -10.23 13.19
C LYS A 85 -5.30 -9.75 12.49
N ASN A 86 -6.24 -9.26 13.27
CA ASN A 86 -7.41 -8.50 12.82
C ASN A 86 -7.18 -7.02 13.07
N VAL A 87 -7.95 -6.17 12.40
CA VAL A 87 -8.03 -4.73 12.72
C VAL A 87 -8.72 -4.52 14.07
N THR A 88 -8.36 -3.42 14.76
CA THR A 88 -8.98 -3.05 16.03
C THR A 88 -10.46 -2.69 15.87
N PHE A 89 -10.79 -1.99 14.78
CA PHE A 89 -12.16 -1.56 14.50
C PHE A 89 -12.59 -2.02 13.12
N TRP A 90 -13.80 -2.55 13.04
CA TRP A 90 -14.36 -3.04 11.79
C TRP A 90 -15.85 -2.76 11.67
N SER A 91 -16.29 -2.33 10.50
CA SER A 91 -17.69 -2.20 10.12
C SER A 91 -17.94 -2.94 8.81
N PRO A 92 -18.87 -3.91 8.79
CA PRO A 92 -19.15 -4.71 7.61
C PRO A 92 -19.75 -3.88 6.47
N TYR A 93 -19.67 -4.42 5.26
CA TYR A 93 -20.34 -3.83 4.11
C TYR A 93 -21.86 -3.81 4.31
N HIS A 94 -22.44 -2.65 4.04
CA HIS A 94 -23.89 -2.42 3.98
C HIS A 94 -24.20 -1.70 2.67
N GLU A 95 -24.94 -2.36 1.81
CA GLU A 95 -25.39 -1.76 0.54
C GLU A 95 -26.06 -0.40 0.79
N ARG A 96 -25.69 0.61 0.03
CA ARG A 96 -26.21 2.00 0.12
C ARG A 96 -26.01 2.67 1.48
N ALA A 97 -24.96 2.31 2.19
CA ALA A 97 -24.61 2.99 3.43
C ALA A 97 -24.42 4.49 3.20
N ALA A 98 -24.99 5.31 4.07
CA ALA A 98 -24.80 6.76 3.99
C ALA A 98 -23.35 7.12 4.36
N LEU A 99 -22.64 7.87 3.49
CA LEU A 99 -21.26 8.27 3.74
C LEU A 99 -21.10 9.03 5.07
N LYS A 100 -22.08 9.83 5.46
CA LYS A 100 -22.09 10.53 6.76
C LYS A 100 -22.03 9.60 7.96
N GLU A 101 -22.72 8.47 7.94
CA GLU A 101 -22.69 7.48 9.04
C GLU A 101 -21.30 6.85 9.16
N SER A 102 -20.66 6.60 8.03
CA SER A 102 -19.28 6.10 7.99
C SER A 102 -18.28 7.15 8.50
N ILE A 103 -18.51 8.44 8.18
CA ILE A 103 -17.73 9.57 8.70
C ILE A 103 -17.89 9.67 10.22
N ASP A 104 -19.12 9.63 10.75
CA ASP A 104 -19.38 9.67 12.18
C ASP A 104 -18.71 8.51 12.93
N THR A 105 -18.75 7.32 12.35
CA THR A 105 -18.05 6.13 12.86
C THR A 105 -16.53 6.35 12.88
N SER A 106 -15.96 6.92 11.83
CA SER A 106 -14.53 7.25 11.77
C SER A 106 -14.11 8.23 12.86
N ILE A 107 -14.92 9.28 13.10
CA ILE A 107 -14.66 10.24 14.17
C ILE A 107 -14.70 9.56 15.55
N GLN A 108 -15.67 8.67 15.80
CA GLN A 108 -15.74 7.90 17.05
C GLN A 108 -14.50 7.04 17.27
N TRP A 109 -13.95 6.43 16.20
CA TRP A 109 -12.74 5.61 16.31
C TRP A 109 -11.48 6.44 16.53
N PHE A 110 -11.35 7.60 15.86
CA PHE A 110 -10.25 8.54 16.12
C PHE A 110 -10.26 9.12 17.55
N THR A 111 -11.47 9.33 18.12
CA THR A 111 -11.64 9.91 19.46
C THR A 111 -11.85 8.86 20.56
N ASN A 112 -11.62 7.58 20.28
CA ASN A 112 -11.75 6.54 21.29
C ASN A 112 -10.74 6.77 22.43
N GLU A 113 -11.21 6.82 23.67
CA GLU A 113 -10.37 7.17 24.82
C GLU A 113 -9.33 6.11 25.18
N GLN A 114 -9.59 4.84 24.86
CA GLN A 114 -8.72 3.71 25.25
C GLN A 114 -7.78 3.30 24.12
N THR A 115 -8.30 3.23 22.91
CA THR A 115 -7.60 2.73 21.72
C THR A 115 -7.92 3.63 20.52
N PRO A 116 -7.45 4.89 20.51
CA PRO A 116 -7.73 5.76 19.36
C PRO A 116 -7.13 5.19 18.08
N ALA A 117 -7.94 5.12 17.02
CA ALA A 117 -7.44 4.71 15.72
C ALA A 117 -6.41 5.72 15.20
N ASN A 118 -5.33 5.24 14.56
CA ASN A 118 -4.36 6.08 13.86
C ASN A 118 -4.36 5.86 12.35
N LEU A 119 -5.13 4.88 11.87
CA LEU A 119 -5.35 4.59 10.45
C LEU A 119 -6.79 4.15 10.26
N ILE A 120 -7.51 4.76 9.31
CA ILE A 120 -8.87 4.32 8.93
C ILE A 120 -8.95 4.20 7.42
N PHE A 121 -9.42 3.06 6.95
CA PHE A 121 -9.86 2.81 5.59
C PHE A 121 -11.38 2.88 5.54
N LEU A 122 -11.91 3.74 4.68
CA LEU A 122 -13.34 3.90 4.45
C LEU A 122 -13.64 3.69 2.96
N TYR A 123 -14.51 2.75 2.65
CA TYR A 123 -15.03 2.54 1.30
C TYR A 123 -16.43 3.11 1.18
N HIS A 124 -16.73 3.70 0.03
CA HIS A 124 -18.06 4.13 -0.36
C HIS A 124 -18.30 3.72 -1.81
N GLU A 125 -19.39 2.99 -2.06
CA GLU A 125 -19.65 2.38 -3.36
C GLU A 125 -20.06 3.37 -4.46
N GLU A 126 -20.53 4.57 -4.08
CA GLU A 126 -20.92 5.59 -5.06
C GLU A 126 -19.74 6.49 -5.46
N PRO A 127 -19.67 6.94 -6.71
CA PRO A 127 -20.73 6.93 -7.74
C PRO A 127 -20.72 5.69 -8.65
N ASP A 128 -19.93 4.64 -8.37
CA ASP A 128 -19.76 3.46 -9.19
C ASP A 128 -21.09 2.72 -9.44
N HIS A 129 -21.84 2.46 -8.37
CA HIS A 129 -23.11 1.74 -8.45
C HIS A 129 -24.11 2.45 -9.40
N LEU A 130 -24.28 3.76 -9.26
CA LEU A 130 -25.13 4.55 -10.17
C LEU A 130 -24.54 4.63 -11.58
N GLY A 131 -23.21 4.64 -11.70
CA GLY A 131 -22.50 4.59 -12.97
C GLY A 131 -22.82 3.33 -13.76
N HIS A 132 -22.82 2.19 -13.11
CA HIS A 132 -23.22 0.91 -13.70
C HIS A 132 -24.67 0.93 -14.20
N ILE A 133 -25.60 1.49 -13.43
CA ILE A 133 -27.04 1.49 -13.75
C ILE A 133 -27.37 2.46 -14.88
N TYR A 134 -26.89 3.71 -14.79
CA TYR A 134 -27.34 4.82 -15.62
C TYR A 134 -26.30 5.34 -16.59
N GLY A 135 -25.09 4.77 -16.57
CA GLY A 135 -23.94 5.25 -17.32
C GLY A 135 -23.22 6.44 -16.65
N PRO A 136 -21.91 6.59 -16.89
CA PRO A 136 -21.04 7.54 -16.17
C PRO A 136 -21.43 9.02 -16.36
N ASN A 137 -22.06 9.38 -17.47
CA ASN A 137 -22.45 10.76 -17.79
C ASN A 137 -23.91 11.10 -17.44
N SER A 138 -24.59 10.24 -16.68
CA SER A 138 -26.00 10.42 -16.33
C SER A 138 -26.21 11.54 -15.32
N SER A 139 -27.44 12.09 -15.32
CA SER A 139 -27.82 13.08 -14.31
C SER A 139 -27.86 12.52 -12.90
N GLN A 140 -28.07 11.21 -12.76
CA GLN A 140 -28.05 10.49 -11.49
C GLN A 140 -26.64 10.47 -10.89
N VAL A 141 -25.62 10.14 -11.69
CA VAL A 141 -24.21 10.18 -11.27
C VAL A 141 -23.80 11.62 -10.92
N LEU A 142 -24.15 12.61 -11.74
CA LEU A 142 -23.82 14.02 -11.46
C LEU A 142 -24.48 14.54 -10.15
N LYS A 143 -25.68 14.06 -9.84
CA LYS A 143 -26.35 14.39 -8.58
C LYS A 143 -25.65 13.74 -7.37
N GLU A 144 -25.25 12.49 -7.51
CA GLU A 144 -24.56 11.78 -6.44
C GLU A 144 -23.17 12.37 -6.17
N LEU A 145 -22.41 12.75 -7.22
CA LEU A 145 -21.15 13.45 -7.05
C LEU A 145 -21.27 14.73 -6.21
N LYS A 146 -22.36 15.50 -6.40
CA LYS A 146 -22.63 16.70 -5.56
C LYS A 146 -22.89 16.33 -4.11
N LYS A 147 -23.60 15.24 -3.88
CA LYS A 147 -23.88 14.75 -2.52
C LYS A 147 -22.59 14.25 -1.85
N ILE A 148 -21.73 13.54 -2.56
CA ILE A 148 -20.42 13.11 -2.06
C ILE A 148 -19.56 14.33 -1.70
N ASP A 149 -19.55 15.38 -2.52
CA ASP A 149 -18.83 16.63 -2.24
C ASP A 149 -19.36 17.32 -0.95
N GLU A 150 -20.69 17.35 -0.76
CA GLU A 150 -21.31 17.85 0.48
C GLU A 150 -20.92 16.97 1.70
N ASP A 151 -20.85 15.65 1.54
CA ASP A 151 -20.47 14.72 2.60
C ASP A 151 -18.97 14.81 2.94
N ILE A 152 -18.11 15.10 1.96
CA ILE A 152 -16.69 15.43 2.18
C ILE A 152 -16.59 16.77 2.96
N GLY A 153 -17.40 17.77 2.61
CA GLY A 153 -17.51 19.00 3.40
C GLY A 153 -17.90 18.73 4.86
N TYR A 154 -18.83 17.78 5.08
CA TYR A 154 -19.20 17.32 6.42
C TYR A 154 -18.03 16.66 7.16
N LEU A 155 -17.24 15.82 6.51
CA LEU A 155 -16.02 15.23 7.10
C LEU A 155 -15.09 16.31 7.64
N TYR A 156 -14.76 17.33 6.85
CA TYR A 156 -13.89 18.44 7.30
C TYR A 156 -14.48 19.23 8.45
N HIS A 157 -15.81 19.44 8.46
CA HIS A 157 -16.51 20.06 9.58
C HIS A 157 -16.36 19.24 10.86
N MET A 158 -16.55 17.91 10.78
CA MET A 158 -16.42 17.01 11.92
C MET A 158 -14.98 16.92 12.44
N LEU A 159 -13.99 16.86 11.56
CA LEU A 159 -12.58 16.94 11.96
C LEU A 159 -12.27 18.24 12.70
N GLN A 160 -12.79 19.37 12.25
CA GLN A 160 -12.63 20.66 12.93
C GLN A 160 -13.34 20.68 14.28
N LEU A 161 -14.58 20.19 14.37
CA LEU A 161 -15.39 20.16 15.58
C LEU A 161 -14.72 19.36 16.70
N HIS A 162 -14.03 18.26 16.34
CA HIS A 162 -13.35 17.37 17.28
C HIS A 162 -11.85 17.69 17.47
N GLY A 163 -11.37 18.81 16.92
CA GLY A 163 -9.95 19.22 17.07
C GLY A 163 -8.95 18.35 16.31
N LEU A 164 -9.41 17.59 15.31
CA LEU A 164 -8.62 16.65 14.54
C LEU A 164 -8.05 17.25 13.23
N LYS A 165 -8.52 18.43 12.82
CA LYS A 165 -8.18 19.04 11.53
C LYS A 165 -6.67 19.21 11.28
N ASP A 166 -5.92 19.53 12.33
CA ASP A 166 -4.49 19.81 12.23
C ASP A 166 -3.61 18.58 12.54
N THR A 167 -4.25 17.41 12.74
CA THR A 167 -3.57 16.16 13.09
C THR A 167 -3.94 14.98 12.19
N VAL A 168 -5.05 15.06 11.46
CA VAL A 168 -5.51 13.99 10.56
C VAL A 168 -5.25 14.40 9.11
N ASP A 169 -4.57 13.53 8.40
CA ASP A 169 -4.44 13.58 6.95
C ASP A 169 -5.58 12.80 6.29
N VAL A 170 -6.17 13.36 5.24
CA VAL A 170 -7.25 12.74 4.48
C VAL A 170 -6.78 12.50 3.06
N ILE A 171 -6.85 11.24 2.62
CA ILE A 171 -6.58 10.82 1.25
C ILE A 171 -7.91 10.35 0.65
N ILE A 172 -8.35 10.98 -0.44
CA ILE A 172 -9.52 10.62 -1.22
C ILE A 172 -9.02 10.08 -2.55
N LEU A 173 -9.35 8.85 -2.85
CA LEU A 173 -8.96 8.21 -4.09
C LEU A 173 -10.08 7.34 -4.64
N SER A 174 -10.07 7.08 -5.95
CA SER A 174 -10.84 6.01 -6.56
C SER A 174 -9.93 4.88 -7.01
N ASP A 175 -10.49 3.72 -7.16
CA ASP A 175 -9.83 2.49 -7.63
C ASP A 175 -9.76 2.42 -9.16
N HIS A 176 -10.76 2.95 -9.85
CA HIS A 176 -10.87 3.02 -11.31
C HIS A 176 -11.80 4.16 -11.74
N GLY A 177 -11.93 4.33 -13.04
CA GLY A 177 -12.95 5.13 -13.68
C GLY A 177 -14.11 4.27 -14.20
N MET A 178 -14.87 4.77 -15.20
CA MET A 178 -16.07 4.13 -15.72
C MET A 178 -16.27 4.47 -17.19
N SER A 179 -16.52 3.47 -18.05
CA SER A 179 -16.88 3.66 -19.44
C SER A 179 -18.37 3.42 -19.69
N ALA A 180 -18.95 4.18 -20.62
CA ALA A 180 -20.32 3.94 -21.06
C ALA A 180 -20.41 2.68 -21.93
N VAL A 181 -21.40 1.85 -21.65
CA VAL A 181 -21.69 0.62 -22.40
C VAL A 181 -23.14 0.65 -22.86
N LYS A 182 -23.37 0.32 -24.14
CA LYS A 182 -24.74 0.16 -24.68
C LYS A 182 -25.17 -1.29 -24.71
N GLU A 183 -26.44 -1.53 -24.52
CA GLU A 183 -27.02 -2.90 -24.58
C GLU A 183 -26.77 -3.59 -25.94
N GLU A 184 -26.65 -2.85 -27.04
CA GLU A 184 -26.33 -3.38 -28.37
C GLU A 184 -24.87 -3.85 -28.51
N ASN A 185 -23.98 -3.46 -27.58
CA ASN A 185 -22.55 -3.73 -27.61
C ASN A 185 -22.17 -5.00 -26.80
N ILE A 186 -23.05 -5.98 -26.72
CA ILE A 186 -22.78 -7.23 -26.00
C ILE A 186 -22.24 -8.29 -26.94
N ILE A 187 -21.06 -8.79 -26.67
CA ILE A 187 -20.38 -9.85 -27.40
C ILE A 187 -20.84 -11.20 -26.83
N ASP A 188 -21.37 -12.08 -27.70
CA ASP A 188 -21.82 -13.41 -27.31
C ASP A 188 -20.76 -14.48 -27.67
N LEU A 189 -19.98 -14.91 -26.70
CA LEU A 189 -18.96 -15.94 -26.89
C LEU A 189 -19.54 -17.30 -27.30
N ASN A 190 -20.79 -17.61 -26.92
CA ASN A 190 -21.43 -18.88 -27.33
C ASN A 190 -21.72 -18.94 -28.82
N ALA A 191 -21.81 -17.77 -29.49
CA ALA A 191 -21.89 -17.69 -30.97
C ALA A 191 -20.52 -17.90 -31.65
N ILE A 192 -19.43 -17.88 -30.90
CA ILE A 192 -18.05 -17.92 -31.40
C ILE A 192 -17.40 -19.28 -31.12
N VAL A 193 -17.57 -19.79 -29.91
CA VAL A 193 -16.97 -21.04 -29.42
C VAL A 193 -18.02 -21.84 -28.68
N ASP A 194 -18.03 -23.16 -28.88
CA ASP A 194 -18.90 -24.08 -28.15
C ASP A 194 -18.58 -24.01 -26.66
N HIS A 195 -19.59 -23.69 -25.84
CA HIS A 195 -19.46 -23.49 -24.40
C HIS A 195 -18.99 -24.72 -23.63
N ASP A 196 -19.17 -25.94 -24.19
CA ASP A 196 -18.71 -27.19 -23.55
C ASP A 196 -17.17 -27.35 -23.62
N LEU A 197 -16.47 -26.51 -24.38
CA LEU A 197 -15.01 -26.59 -24.58
C LEU A 197 -14.21 -25.73 -23.58
N TYR A 198 -14.87 -24.81 -22.85
CA TYR A 198 -14.19 -23.87 -21.96
C TYR A 198 -15.09 -23.46 -20.79
N ASN A 199 -14.44 -22.92 -19.75
CA ASN A 199 -15.10 -22.17 -18.68
C ASN A 199 -14.55 -20.76 -18.63
N THR A 200 -15.26 -19.83 -18.01
CA THR A 200 -14.78 -18.47 -17.78
C THR A 200 -14.77 -18.14 -16.31
N SER A 201 -13.85 -17.25 -15.90
CA SER A 201 -13.86 -16.53 -14.63
C SER A 201 -13.58 -15.05 -14.87
N GLY A 202 -13.77 -14.23 -13.85
CA GLY A 202 -13.84 -12.79 -14.02
C GLY A 202 -15.22 -12.35 -14.48
N ASN A 203 -15.37 -11.09 -14.80
CA ASN A 203 -16.58 -10.49 -15.30
C ASN A 203 -16.23 -9.39 -16.31
N SER A 204 -17.15 -9.13 -17.26
CA SER A 204 -16.98 -8.07 -18.27
C SER A 204 -16.32 -6.83 -17.72
N PRO A 205 -15.48 -6.15 -18.51
CA PRO A 205 -15.11 -6.44 -19.90
C PRO A 205 -13.91 -7.39 -20.05
N MET A 206 -13.38 -7.96 -18.96
CA MET A 206 -12.27 -8.91 -18.96
C MET A 206 -12.74 -10.29 -18.48
N LEU A 207 -12.52 -11.31 -19.31
CA LEU A 207 -12.78 -12.70 -18.97
C LEU A 207 -11.50 -13.52 -19.09
N GLN A 208 -11.30 -14.41 -18.14
CA GLN A 208 -10.30 -15.44 -18.20
C GLN A 208 -10.93 -16.73 -18.74
N VAL A 209 -10.32 -17.35 -19.72
CA VAL A 209 -10.82 -18.55 -20.38
C VAL A 209 -10.00 -19.77 -19.95
N TRP A 210 -10.64 -20.71 -19.32
CA TRP A 210 -10.07 -21.95 -18.81
C TRP A 210 -10.45 -23.12 -19.73
N THR A 211 -9.44 -23.83 -20.24
CA THR A 211 -9.65 -24.97 -21.15
C THR A 211 -8.86 -26.18 -20.67
N THR A 212 -9.23 -27.37 -21.17
CA THR A 212 -8.32 -28.51 -21.09
C THR A 212 -7.21 -28.37 -22.15
N PRO A 213 -6.05 -29.03 -21.99
CA PRO A 213 -4.99 -28.99 -22.99
C PRO A 213 -5.44 -29.45 -24.39
N GLU A 214 -6.40 -30.39 -24.45
CA GLU A 214 -6.96 -30.91 -25.70
C GLU A 214 -7.81 -29.85 -26.41
N ASN A 215 -8.58 -29.05 -25.66
CA ASN A 215 -9.50 -28.06 -26.19
C ASN A 215 -8.82 -26.72 -26.51
N PHE A 216 -7.67 -26.44 -25.91
CA PHE A 216 -6.98 -25.14 -26.03
C PHE A 216 -6.83 -24.65 -27.46
N LYS A 217 -6.29 -25.49 -28.37
CA LYS A 217 -6.07 -25.09 -29.77
C LYS A 217 -7.36 -24.77 -30.51
N VAL A 218 -8.43 -25.52 -30.22
CA VAL A 218 -9.74 -25.32 -30.85
C VAL A 218 -10.35 -24.01 -30.36
N VAL A 219 -10.42 -23.80 -29.05
CA VAL A 219 -10.94 -22.58 -28.42
C VAL A 219 -10.15 -21.36 -28.92
N TYR A 220 -8.85 -21.35 -28.77
CA TYR A 220 -7.99 -20.24 -29.20
C TYR A 220 -8.16 -19.91 -30.69
N SER A 221 -8.21 -20.94 -31.58
CA SER A 221 -8.38 -20.72 -33.01
C SER A 221 -9.74 -20.11 -33.38
N HIS A 222 -10.82 -20.47 -32.66
CA HIS A 222 -12.14 -19.89 -32.88
C HIS A 222 -12.19 -18.44 -32.42
N LEU A 223 -11.65 -18.13 -31.26
CA LEU A 223 -11.54 -16.77 -30.75
C LEU A 223 -10.75 -15.89 -31.70
N MET A 224 -9.56 -16.32 -32.13
CA MET A 224 -8.71 -15.58 -33.06
C MET A 224 -9.31 -15.31 -34.42
N LYS A 225 -10.18 -16.19 -34.93
CA LYS A 225 -10.88 -15.95 -36.22
C LYS A 225 -11.83 -14.77 -36.17
N ARG A 226 -12.32 -14.40 -35.00
CA ARG A 226 -13.36 -13.38 -34.81
C ARG A 226 -12.84 -12.04 -34.30
N ILE A 227 -11.57 -11.91 -33.88
CA ILE A 227 -11.02 -10.64 -33.36
C ILE A 227 -11.15 -9.45 -34.30
N LYS A 228 -11.29 -9.67 -35.62
CA LYS A 228 -11.46 -8.59 -36.61
C LYS A 228 -12.91 -8.17 -36.81
N THR A 229 -13.86 -9.01 -36.44
CA THR A 229 -15.29 -8.77 -36.63
C THR A 229 -16.00 -8.47 -35.32
N GLU A 230 -15.53 -9.06 -34.25
CA GLU A 230 -16.03 -8.84 -32.89
C GLU A 230 -15.10 -7.86 -32.15
N LYS A 231 -15.64 -7.11 -31.24
CA LYS A 231 -14.95 -6.02 -30.55
C LYS A 231 -14.25 -6.50 -29.29
N TYR A 232 -13.28 -7.42 -29.42
CA TYR A 232 -12.44 -7.90 -28.33
C TYR A 232 -11.03 -8.25 -28.78
N MET A 233 -10.13 -8.33 -27.82
CA MET A 233 -8.76 -8.80 -27.98
C MET A 233 -8.59 -10.14 -27.25
N VAL A 234 -7.68 -10.98 -27.77
CA VAL A 234 -7.28 -12.25 -27.17
C VAL A 234 -5.81 -12.15 -26.81
N TYR A 235 -5.49 -12.32 -25.55
CA TYR A 235 -4.13 -12.36 -25.06
C TYR A 235 -3.79 -13.74 -24.50
N LEU A 236 -2.59 -14.20 -24.79
CA LEU A 236 -2.02 -15.34 -24.10
C LEU A 236 -1.21 -14.87 -22.89
N ASN A 237 -1.10 -15.69 -21.86
CA ASN A 237 -0.29 -15.40 -20.68
C ASN A 237 1.19 -15.13 -21.01
N SER A 238 1.66 -15.56 -22.18
CA SER A 238 3.00 -15.27 -22.70
C SER A 238 3.16 -13.89 -23.35
N ASP A 239 2.07 -13.17 -23.61
CA ASP A 239 2.08 -11.93 -24.38
C ASP A 239 2.74 -10.78 -23.62
N ASP A 240 3.56 -10.00 -24.31
CA ASP A 240 4.31 -8.89 -23.70
C ASP A 240 3.39 -7.78 -23.18
N LYS A 241 2.17 -7.65 -23.71
CA LYS A 241 1.19 -6.68 -23.21
C LYS A 241 0.74 -7.04 -21.79
N LEU A 242 0.35 -8.31 -21.53
CA LEU A 242 -0.02 -8.75 -20.19
C LEU A 242 1.18 -8.67 -19.22
N LYS A 243 2.39 -8.99 -19.68
CA LYS A 243 3.61 -8.81 -18.89
C LYS A 243 3.83 -7.34 -18.52
N SER A 244 3.58 -6.42 -19.46
CA SER A 244 3.72 -4.97 -19.21
C SER A 244 2.67 -4.44 -18.22
N TRP A 245 1.57 -5.15 -18.05
CA TRP A 245 0.52 -4.87 -17.07
C TRP A 245 0.72 -5.65 -15.76
N HIS A 246 1.79 -6.44 -15.61
CA HIS A 246 2.01 -7.31 -14.45
C HIS A 246 0.83 -8.26 -14.19
N PHE A 247 0.35 -8.89 -15.26
CA PHE A 247 -0.81 -9.78 -15.22
C PHE A 247 -0.54 -11.11 -15.91
N THR A 248 0.49 -11.84 -15.44
CA THR A 248 0.92 -13.12 -16.03
C THR A 248 1.39 -14.14 -15.00
N ASN A 249 1.98 -13.70 -13.90
CA ASN A 249 2.73 -14.56 -13.00
C ASN A 249 1.91 -15.00 -11.78
N ASN A 250 0.72 -15.55 -12.01
CA ASN A 250 -0.12 -16.11 -10.94
C ASN A 250 -0.93 -17.30 -11.48
N THR A 251 -1.11 -18.34 -10.67
CA THR A 251 -1.90 -19.54 -11.02
C THR A 251 -3.39 -19.24 -11.26
N ARG A 252 -3.88 -18.13 -10.75
CA ARG A 252 -5.25 -17.63 -10.92
C ARG A 252 -5.45 -16.85 -12.22
N ILE A 253 -4.37 -16.68 -13.02
CA ILE A 253 -4.45 -16.07 -14.35
C ILE A 253 -4.42 -17.20 -15.36
N SER A 254 -5.47 -17.27 -16.21
CA SER A 254 -5.61 -18.33 -17.22
C SER A 254 -4.62 -18.16 -18.37
N GLU A 255 -4.49 -19.19 -19.21
CA GLU A 255 -3.64 -19.13 -20.40
C GLU A 255 -4.20 -18.19 -21.48
N ILE A 256 -5.52 -17.95 -21.50
CA ILE A 256 -6.20 -17.06 -22.43
C ILE A 256 -6.97 -16.00 -21.67
N THR A 257 -6.64 -14.72 -21.88
CA THR A 257 -7.39 -13.58 -21.39
C THR A 257 -8.13 -12.92 -22.54
N LEU A 258 -9.43 -12.75 -22.40
CA LEU A 258 -10.28 -11.96 -23.30
C LEU A 258 -10.51 -10.58 -22.73
N LEU A 259 -10.40 -9.56 -23.55
CA LEU A 259 -10.63 -8.19 -23.18
C LEU A 259 -11.48 -7.50 -24.23
N ALA A 260 -12.69 -7.08 -23.89
CA ALA A 260 -13.54 -6.33 -24.79
C ALA A 260 -12.96 -4.95 -25.08
N GLU A 261 -13.19 -4.42 -26.29
CA GLU A 261 -12.88 -3.03 -26.60
C GLU A 261 -13.73 -2.09 -25.73
N GLU A 262 -13.24 -0.89 -25.46
CA GLU A 262 -13.99 0.10 -24.65
C GLU A 262 -15.41 0.30 -25.18
N GLY A 263 -16.38 0.28 -24.28
CA GLY A 263 -17.81 0.38 -24.60
C GLY A 263 -18.47 -0.94 -25.02
N TYR A 264 -17.72 -2.05 -25.06
CA TYR A 264 -18.20 -3.40 -25.30
C TYR A 264 -18.02 -4.26 -24.08
N VAL A 265 -18.92 -5.27 -23.93
CA VAL A 265 -18.94 -6.24 -22.82
C VAL A 265 -19.30 -7.63 -23.33
N PHE A 266 -19.05 -8.66 -22.55
CA PHE A 266 -19.44 -10.03 -22.88
C PHE A 266 -20.87 -10.36 -22.40
N GLN A 267 -21.37 -11.54 -22.76
CA GLN A 267 -22.72 -11.98 -22.50
C GLN A 267 -23.11 -12.09 -21.02
N ASP A 268 -22.16 -12.17 -20.10
CA ASP A 268 -22.41 -12.15 -18.65
C ASP A 268 -23.13 -10.86 -18.22
N PHE A 269 -22.87 -9.75 -18.90
CA PHE A 269 -23.52 -8.47 -18.66
C PHE A 269 -25.03 -8.45 -18.93
N LYS A 270 -25.56 -9.38 -19.77
CA LYS A 270 -27.00 -9.51 -20.02
C LYS A 270 -27.79 -9.76 -18.74
N LYS A 271 -27.27 -10.65 -17.89
CA LYS A 271 -27.91 -10.97 -16.60
C LYS A 271 -27.97 -9.76 -15.67
N TYR A 272 -26.93 -8.94 -15.70
CA TYR A 272 -26.87 -7.69 -14.92
C TYR A 272 -27.96 -6.70 -15.41
N ILE A 273 -28.05 -6.47 -16.72
CA ILE A 273 -29.10 -5.62 -17.32
C ILE A 273 -30.52 -6.13 -16.99
N GLU A 274 -30.74 -7.42 -17.07
CA GLU A 274 -32.03 -8.03 -16.70
C GLU A 274 -32.36 -7.76 -15.22
N GLY A 275 -31.38 -7.87 -14.35
CA GLY A 275 -31.53 -7.54 -12.93
C GLY A 275 -31.94 -6.08 -12.72
N ILE A 276 -31.27 -5.14 -13.37
CA ILE A 276 -31.62 -3.70 -13.33
C ILE A 276 -33.05 -3.47 -13.83
N LYS A 277 -33.41 -4.01 -14.99
CA LYS A 277 -34.76 -3.86 -15.57
C LYS A 277 -35.85 -4.41 -14.67
N ASN A 278 -35.57 -5.46 -13.92
CA ASN A 278 -36.51 -6.08 -12.99
C ASN A 278 -36.53 -5.43 -11.60
N SER A 279 -35.61 -4.52 -11.29
CA SER A 279 -35.50 -3.88 -9.97
C SER A 279 -36.59 -2.83 -9.69
N GLY A 280 -37.36 -2.44 -10.69
CA GLY A 280 -38.40 -1.38 -10.59
C GLY A 280 -37.84 0.03 -10.60
N LEU A 281 -36.56 0.23 -10.93
CA LEU A 281 -35.95 1.54 -11.11
C LEU A 281 -36.57 2.29 -12.27
N SER A 282 -36.72 3.61 -12.16
CA SER A 282 -37.20 4.51 -13.19
C SER A 282 -36.05 5.14 -13.98
N ASP A 283 -36.41 5.75 -15.10
CA ASP A 283 -35.48 6.53 -15.94
C ASP A 283 -34.29 5.74 -16.51
N LEU A 284 -34.44 4.41 -16.63
CA LEU A 284 -33.46 3.55 -17.28
C LEU A 284 -33.39 3.87 -18.78
N THR A 285 -32.17 3.82 -19.30
CA THR A 285 -31.86 3.95 -20.73
C THR A 285 -31.22 2.65 -21.23
N ASP A 286 -30.82 2.62 -22.49
CA ASP A 286 -30.01 1.55 -23.08
C ASP A 286 -28.49 1.70 -22.81
N THR A 287 -28.13 2.71 -22.03
CA THR A 287 -26.74 3.03 -21.69
C THR A 287 -26.49 2.76 -20.22
N HIS A 288 -25.50 1.94 -19.98
CA HIS A 288 -24.99 1.52 -18.66
C HIS A 288 -23.52 1.91 -18.53
N GLY A 289 -22.91 1.55 -17.42
CA GLY A 289 -21.47 1.69 -17.24
C GLY A 289 -20.80 0.35 -16.91
N ASP A 290 -19.55 0.21 -17.33
CA ASP A 290 -18.66 -0.84 -16.86
C ASP A 290 -17.22 -0.38 -16.81
N HIS A 291 -16.40 -1.10 -16.07
CA HIS A 291 -14.98 -0.86 -15.88
C HIS A 291 -14.21 -2.18 -15.85
N GLY A 292 -12.89 -2.15 -15.96
CA GLY A 292 -12.05 -3.34 -16.14
C GLY A 292 -11.32 -3.33 -17.47
N TYR A 293 -11.45 -2.25 -18.24
CA TYR A 293 -10.70 -2.01 -19.48
C TYR A 293 -9.22 -1.73 -19.19
N PRO A 294 -8.35 -1.68 -20.22
CA PRO A 294 -6.93 -1.40 -20.02
C PRO A 294 -6.65 -0.09 -19.26
N VAL A 295 -5.56 -0.07 -18.52
CA VAL A 295 -5.10 1.09 -17.72
C VAL A 295 -4.72 2.31 -18.57
N ASP A 296 -4.50 2.12 -19.88
CA ASP A 296 -4.21 3.17 -20.85
C ASP A 296 -5.47 3.76 -21.50
N VAL A 297 -6.66 3.27 -21.13
CA VAL A 297 -7.94 3.84 -21.54
C VAL A 297 -8.28 5.03 -20.62
N PRO A 298 -8.45 6.26 -21.16
CA PRO A 298 -8.63 7.46 -20.32
C PRO A 298 -9.83 7.40 -19.36
N SER A 299 -10.92 6.72 -19.77
CA SER A 299 -12.10 6.55 -18.92
C SER A 299 -11.86 5.67 -17.68
N MET A 300 -10.73 4.94 -17.61
CA MET A 300 -10.33 4.13 -16.45
C MET A 300 -9.42 4.90 -15.48
N GLU A 301 -9.00 6.13 -15.80
CA GLU A 301 -8.13 6.92 -14.93
C GLU A 301 -8.83 7.24 -13.61
N PRO A 302 -8.22 6.89 -12.46
CA PRO A 302 -8.77 7.17 -11.16
C PRO A 302 -8.39 8.57 -10.66
N ILE A 303 -9.09 9.06 -9.64
CA ILE A 303 -8.78 10.32 -8.96
C ILE A 303 -7.92 10.09 -7.71
N PHE A 304 -7.13 11.12 -7.35
CA PHE A 304 -6.40 11.18 -6.09
C PHE A 304 -6.36 12.62 -5.58
N VAL A 305 -6.78 12.80 -4.33
CA VAL A 305 -6.68 14.07 -3.62
C VAL A 305 -6.17 13.80 -2.21
N ALA A 306 -5.18 14.57 -1.75
CA ALA A 306 -4.66 14.47 -0.41
C ALA A 306 -4.67 15.84 0.28
N VAL A 307 -5.22 15.90 1.48
CA VAL A 307 -5.35 17.13 2.26
C VAL A 307 -5.06 16.85 3.73
N GLY A 308 -4.21 17.67 4.32
CA GLY A 308 -3.88 17.55 5.75
C GLY A 308 -2.51 18.16 6.06
N PRO A 309 -2.08 18.07 7.31
CA PRO A 309 -0.84 18.70 7.77
C PRO A 309 0.42 18.16 7.10
N SER A 310 0.39 16.91 6.61
CA SER A 310 1.56 16.30 5.95
C SER A 310 1.68 16.64 4.47
N PHE A 311 0.68 17.27 3.85
CA PHE A 311 0.63 17.48 2.40
C PHE A 311 0.87 18.93 1.99
N LYS A 312 1.57 19.13 0.87
CA LYS A 312 1.72 20.43 0.22
C LYS A 312 0.39 20.94 -0.29
N GLN A 313 0.09 22.21 -0.01
CA GLN A 313 -1.13 22.85 -0.51
C GLN A 313 -0.97 23.31 -1.96
N GLY A 314 -2.02 23.13 -2.77
CA GLY A 314 -2.04 23.56 -4.16
C GLY A 314 -0.96 22.91 -5.04
N PHE A 315 -0.50 21.73 -4.64
CA PHE A 315 0.54 20.98 -5.37
C PHE A 315 -0.09 19.95 -6.31
N GLU A 316 0.35 19.91 -7.54
CA GLU A 316 -0.02 18.89 -8.51
C GLU A 316 1.07 17.82 -8.56
N ALA A 317 0.70 16.59 -8.21
CA ALA A 317 1.63 15.45 -8.18
C ALA A 317 2.04 15.05 -9.61
N LEU A 318 3.29 14.60 -9.75
CA LEU A 318 3.74 13.87 -10.92
C LEU A 318 2.98 12.54 -11.07
N GLU A 319 3.25 11.80 -12.14
CA GLU A 319 2.64 10.48 -12.31
C GLU A 319 3.16 9.49 -11.25
N PHE A 320 2.22 8.78 -10.61
CA PHE A 320 2.49 7.72 -9.65
C PHE A 320 1.38 6.67 -9.70
N SER A 321 1.67 5.51 -9.17
CA SER A 321 0.78 4.35 -9.18
C SER A 321 0.05 4.17 -7.84
N ASN A 322 -1.11 3.49 -7.86
CA ASN A 322 -1.85 3.16 -6.65
C ASN A 322 -1.05 2.28 -5.67
N ILE A 323 -0.13 1.45 -6.18
CA ILE A 323 0.79 0.65 -5.33
C ILE A 323 1.80 1.52 -4.57
N ASP A 324 2.06 2.76 -5.01
CA ASP A 324 2.96 3.70 -4.33
C ASP A 324 2.30 4.26 -3.06
N VAL A 325 0.95 4.27 -3.00
CA VAL A 325 0.17 4.74 -1.83
C VAL A 325 0.50 3.94 -0.57
N TYR A 326 0.73 2.64 -0.68
CA TYR A 326 1.19 1.82 0.43
C TYR A 326 2.45 2.37 1.10
N LEU A 327 3.44 2.77 0.29
CA LEU A 327 4.69 3.34 0.79
C LEU A 327 4.50 4.73 1.39
N LEU A 328 3.58 5.53 0.82
CA LEU A 328 3.17 6.81 1.41
C LEU A 328 2.61 6.59 2.81
N LEU A 329 1.67 5.65 2.97
CA LEU A 329 1.08 5.32 4.28
C LEU A 329 2.12 4.75 5.26
N CYS A 330 3.01 3.86 4.81
CA CYS A 330 4.13 3.37 5.63
C CYS A 330 4.99 4.53 6.14
N HIS A 331 5.32 5.50 5.27
CA HIS A 331 6.10 6.66 5.64
C HIS A 331 5.38 7.54 6.69
N MET A 332 4.10 7.86 6.45
CA MET A 332 3.29 8.70 7.34
C MET A 332 3.06 8.06 8.72
N LEU A 333 2.97 6.74 8.77
CA LEU A 333 2.77 5.96 9.99
C LEU A 333 4.09 5.50 10.64
N TYR A 334 5.24 5.86 10.06
CA TYR A 334 6.58 5.41 10.52
C TYR A 334 6.72 3.89 10.58
N LEU A 335 6.11 3.17 9.63
CA LEU A 335 6.15 1.72 9.57
C LEU A 335 7.22 1.23 8.57
N PRO A 336 7.98 0.18 8.91
CA PRO A 336 8.85 -0.47 7.92
C PRO A 336 7.95 -1.21 6.91
N PRO A 337 8.07 -0.93 5.58
CA PRO A 337 7.21 -1.58 4.60
C PRO A 337 7.48 -3.08 4.54
N GLY A 338 6.41 -3.87 4.36
CA GLY A 338 6.49 -5.28 3.98
C GLY A 338 6.91 -5.45 2.51
N PRO A 339 6.86 -6.68 1.96
CA PRO A 339 7.07 -6.90 0.53
C PRO A 339 6.10 -6.05 -0.31
N HIS A 340 6.60 -5.36 -1.32
CA HIS A 340 5.82 -4.46 -2.18
C HIS A 340 6.47 -4.31 -3.56
N ASN A 341 5.73 -3.73 -4.51
CA ASN A 341 6.19 -3.38 -5.85
C ASN A 341 6.26 -1.85 -6.08
N GLY A 342 5.70 -1.05 -5.16
CA GLY A 342 5.66 0.40 -5.27
C GLY A 342 7.02 1.08 -5.12
N THR A 343 7.10 2.35 -5.50
CA THR A 343 8.28 3.20 -5.44
C THR A 343 7.96 4.51 -4.73
N PHE A 344 8.57 4.76 -3.57
CA PHE A 344 8.28 5.94 -2.74
C PHE A 344 8.65 7.25 -3.45
N ASP A 345 9.72 7.26 -4.25
CA ASP A 345 10.18 8.45 -4.97
C ASP A 345 9.14 9.01 -5.97
N HIS A 346 8.19 8.21 -6.42
CA HIS A 346 7.11 8.68 -7.29
C HIS A 346 6.11 9.57 -6.55
N ILE A 347 5.87 9.32 -5.26
CA ILE A 347 4.82 9.97 -4.49
C ILE A 347 5.33 10.92 -3.40
N ASN A 348 6.57 10.79 -2.93
CA ASN A 348 7.12 11.60 -1.83
C ASN A 348 7.07 13.11 -2.07
N SER A 349 7.03 13.53 -3.33
CA SER A 349 7.00 14.94 -3.72
C SER A 349 5.77 15.72 -3.22
N ILE A 350 4.67 15.02 -2.89
CA ILE A 350 3.44 15.63 -2.36
C ILE A 350 3.55 15.99 -0.88
N LEU A 351 4.49 15.39 -0.17
CA LEU A 351 4.68 15.61 1.26
C LEU A 351 5.34 16.97 1.54
N MET A 352 4.92 17.60 2.63
CA MET A 352 5.66 18.70 3.21
C MET A 352 7.06 18.21 3.55
N GLU A 353 8.09 18.96 3.17
CA GLU A 353 9.42 18.63 3.69
C GLU A 353 9.36 18.71 5.21
N PRO A 354 9.88 17.70 5.95
CA PRO A 354 9.98 17.84 7.40
C PRO A 354 10.74 19.13 7.67
N VAL A 355 10.18 19.99 8.51
CA VAL A 355 10.83 21.23 8.97
C VAL A 355 12.22 20.83 9.40
N SER A 356 13.16 21.16 8.55
CA SER A 356 14.46 20.53 8.45
C SER A 356 15.10 20.31 9.81
N SER A 357 15.34 19.07 10.19
CA SER A 357 16.44 18.66 11.07
C SER A 357 17.81 19.27 10.67
N MET A 358 17.90 20.01 9.56
CA MET A 358 19.06 20.80 9.16
C MET A 358 19.50 21.82 10.21
N LEU A 359 18.61 22.30 11.09
CA LEU A 359 18.98 23.13 12.22
C LEU A 359 19.36 22.34 13.49
N ILE A 360 18.90 21.08 13.62
CA ILE A 360 19.23 20.24 14.78
C ILE A 360 20.59 19.57 14.58
N LEU A 361 20.95 19.16 13.36
CA LEU A 361 22.22 18.52 13.07
C LEU A 361 23.45 19.44 13.35
N PRO A 362 23.48 20.73 12.92
CA PRO A 362 24.57 21.64 13.30
C PRO A 362 24.55 22.00 14.79
N VAL A 363 23.39 22.05 15.45
CA VAL A 363 23.32 22.34 16.89
C VAL A 363 23.82 21.16 17.73
N THR A 364 23.47 19.94 17.36
CA THR A 364 23.96 18.74 18.06
C THR A 364 25.43 18.47 17.80
N ILE A 365 25.92 18.72 16.58
CA ILE A 365 27.36 18.63 16.25
C ILE A 365 28.14 19.73 16.98
N SER A 366 27.64 20.98 17.02
CA SER A 366 28.31 22.08 17.75
C SER A 366 28.29 21.86 19.26
N LEU A 367 27.21 21.29 19.84
CA LEU A 367 27.14 20.94 21.25
C LEU A 367 28.08 19.77 21.60
N GLY A 368 28.14 18.76 20.74
CA GLY A 368 29.04 17.62 20.85
C GLY A 368 30.54 18.07 20.80
N CYS A 369 30.88 18.93 19.85
CA CYS A 369 32.21 19.52 19.74
C CYS A 369 32.57 20.38 20.97
N LEU A 370 31.59 21.14 21.51
CA LEU A 370 31.80 21.94 22.71
C LEU A 370 32.08 21.04 23.94
N VAL A 371 31.35 19.95 24.12
CA VAL A 371 31.59 19.01 25.23
C VAL A 371 32.93 18.32 25.12
N VAL A 372 33.36 17.92 23.92
CA VAL A 372 34.68 17.34 23.68
C VAL A 372 35.79 18.38 23.92
N LEU A 373 35.59 19.62 23.51
CA LEU A 373 36.56 20.70 23.72
C LEU A 373 36.73 21.04 25.21
N VAL A 374 35.61 21.12 25.95
CA VAL A 374 35.63 21.34 27.42
C VAL A 374 36.28 20.16 28.15
N GLY A 375 35.99 18.93 27.71
CA GLY A 375 36.64 17.71 28.20
C GLY A 375 38.18 17.72 27.99
N LEU A 376 38.61 18.05 26.77
CA LEU A 376 40.04 18.19 26.41
C LEU A 376 40.76 19.30 27.23
N ILE A 377 40.12 20.46 27.37
CA ILE A 377 40.67 21.56 28.20
C ILE A 377 40.74 21.11 29.66
N GLY A 378 39.72 20.46 30.21
CA GLY A 378 39.74 19.90 31.57
C GLY A 378 40.88 18.89 31.76
N PHE A 379 41.07 18.00 30.79
CA PHE A 379 42.12 16.99 30.80
C PHE A 379 43.54 17.66 30.74
N LEU A 380 43.72 18.66 29.89
CA LEU A 380 44.98 19.40 29.80
C LEU A 380 45.30 20.20 31.08
N ILE A 381 44.28 20.79 31.73
CA ILE A 381 44.46 21.52 33.00
C ILE A 381 44.81 20.54 34.13
N THR A 382 44.19 19.36 34.19
CA THR A 382 44.50 18.34 35.19
C THR A 382 45.90 17.74 35.00
N ARG A 383 46.34 17.57 33.74
CA ARG A 383 47.69 17.10 33.39
C ARG A 383 48.75 18.16 33.71
N SER A 384 48.45 19.44 33.50
CA SER A 384 49.34 20.55 33.83
C SER A 384 49.55 20.78 35.34
N LYS A 385 48.60 20.34 36.17
CA LYS A 385 48.68 20.43 37.63
C LYS A 385 49.42 19.25 38.30
N ARG A 386 49.75 18.20 37.55
CA ARG A 386 50.59 17.11 38.09
C ARG A 386 52.04 17.59 38.12
N LYS A 387 52.55 17.85 39.30
CA LYS A 387 54.01 18.13 39.48
C LYS A 387 54.79 16.93 38.96
N PRO A 388 55.88 17.15 38.24
CA PRO A 388 56.73 16.05 37.86
C PRO A 388 57.25 15.36 39.15
N VAL A 389 57.02 14.06 39.21
CA VAL A 389 57.58 13.23 40.30
C VAL A 389 59.09 13.22 40.12
N SER A 390 59.84 13.68 41.12
CA SER A 390 61.29 13.67 41.06
C SER A 390 61.83 12.22 40.95
N ALA A 391 62.89 12.06 40.17
CA ALA A 391 63.53 10.73 40.01
C ALA A 391 63.87 10.05 41.34
N GLU A 392 64.19 10.83 42.37
CA GLU A 392 64.40 10.32 43.75
C GLU A 392 63.16 9.69 44.38
N ALA A 393 61.93 10.18 44.09
CA ALA A 393 60.70 9.60 44.63
C ALA A 393 60.31 8.27 43.95
N LEU A 394 60.70 8.12 42.67
CA LEU A 394 60.50 6.87 41.90
C LEU A 394 61.44 5.78 42.36
N ILE A 395 62.71 6.13 42.60
CA ILE A 395 63.76 5.20 43.09
C ILE A 395 63.43 4.74 44.48
N SER A 396 63.02 5.64 45.39
CA SER A 396 62.61 5.28 46.78
C SER A 396 61.39 4.35 46.79
N GLY A 397 60.40 4.56 45.90
CA GLY A 397 59.18 3.70 45.79
C GLY A 397 59.49 2.29 45.28
N TYR A 398 60.47 2.17 44.36
CA TYR A 398 60.92 0.89 43.80
C TYR A 398 61.72 0.07 44.82
N VAL A 399 62.63 0.68 45.52
CA VAL A 399 63.44 0.03 46.57
C VAL A 399 62.52 -0.49 47.70
N HIS A 400 61.51 0.25 48.09
CA HIS A 400 60.59 -0.14 49.15
C HIS A 400 59.67 -1.32 48.76
N ARG A 401 59.28 -1.42 47.47
CA ARG A 401 58.50 -2.57 46.95
C ARG A 401 59.34 -3.85 46.79
N LYS A 402 60.60 -3.75 46.38
CA LYS A 402 61.53 -4.90 46.25
C LYS A 402 61.87 -5.48 47.61
N ALA A 403 62.04 -4.65 48.63
CA ALA A 403 62.27 -5.07 50.03
C ALA A 403 61.09 -5.85 50.65
N LYS A 404 59.84 -5.51 50.23
CA LYS A 404 58.62 -6.19 50.69
C LYS A 404 58.38 -7.57 50.01
N ARG A 405 59.04 -7.86 48.87
CA ARG A 405 58.85 -9.14 48.11
C ARG A 405 59.92 -10.22 48.46
N GLY A 406 60.75 -10.03 49.49
CA GLY A 406 61.56 -11.08 50.10
C GLY A 406 62.70 -11.64 49.22
N GLY A 407 63.18 -10.92 48.24
CA GLY A 407 64.32 -11.39 47.38
C GLY A 407 65.66 -11.03 48.07
N LYS A 408 66.42 -12.07 48.39
CA LYS A 408 67.85 -11.96 48.85
C LYS A 408 68.76 -12.01 47.63
N GLU A 409 69.05 -10.81 47.02
CA GLU A 409 70.18 -10.64 46.16
C GLU A 409 70.76 -9.22 46.33
N PRO A 410 72.07 -9.05 46.27
CA PRO A 410 72.72 -7.79 46.60
C PRO A 410 72.52 -6.75 45.47
N LEU A 411 72.20 -5.54 45.88
CA LEU A 411 72.04 -4.34 45.07
C LEU A 411 73.42 -3.96 44.48
N GLN A 412 73.66 -4.36 43.24
CA GLN A 412 74.70 -3.73 42.43
C GLN A 412 74.06 -3.18 41.15
N ASP A 413 74.25 -1.92 40.93
CA ASP A 413 74.01 -1.12 39.71
C ASP A 413 72.77 -1.43 38.84
N ILE A 414 71.65 -0.80 39.15
CA ILE A 414 70.48 -0.70 38.24
C ILE A 414 70.62 0.65 37.53
N SER A 415 70.69 0.56 36.18
CA SER A 415 70.76 1.78 35.32
C SER A 415 69.41 2.51 35.30
N GLU A 416 69.42 3.84 35.10
CA GLU A 416 68.19 4.64 34.98
C GLU A 416 67.22 4.18 33.87
N GLU A 417 67.73 3.49 32.84
CA GLU A 417 66.95 2.98 31.73
C GLU A 417 66.04 1.81 32.11
N GLU A 418 66.43 0.93 33.04
CA GLU A 418 65.56 -0.19 33.50
C GLU A 418 64.40 0.29 34.39
N CYS A 419 64.50 1.43 35.04
CA CYS A 419 63.40 2.03 35.80
C CYS A 419 62.34 2.69 34.95
N LEU A 420 62.66 3.10 33.71
CA LEU A 420 61.73 3.76 32.80
C LEU A 420 60.88 2.77 32.00
N LEU A 421 61.44 1.59 31.69
CA LEU A 421 60.69 0.55 30.93
C LEU A 421 59.55 -0.10 31.75
N ASP A 422 59.73 -0.24 33.05
CA ASP A 422 58.64 -0.80 33.92
C ASP A 422 57.54 0.23 34.26
N ALA A 423 57.76 1.53 33.95
CA ALA A 423 56.77 2.57 34.18
C ALA A 423 55.78 2.73 32.98
N GLU A 424 56.17 2.34 31.75
CA GLU A 424 55.32 2.41 30.56
C GLU A 424 54.29 1.28 30.51
N VAL A 425 54.50 0.13 31.23
CA VAL A 425 53.60 -1.03 31.22
C VAL A 425 52.42 -0.85 32.20
N VAL A 426 52.39 0.18 33.03
CA VAL A 426 51.31 0.36 34.04
C VAL A 426 50.24 1.37 33.60
N ASP A 427 50.39 2.05 32.46
CA ASP A 427 49.37 2.98 31.93
C ASP A 427 48.45 2.35 30.85
N GLU A 428 48.55 1.02 30.62
CA GLU A 428 47.63 0.25 29.71
C GLU A 428 46.82 -0.83 30.44
N VAL A 429 46.24 -0.50 31.61
CA VAL A 429 45.12 -1.29 32.16
C VAL A 429 44.03 -0.36 32.67
#